data_48f8998dc811d6cc90863f979b424abb
#
_entry.id   48f8998dc811d6cc90863f979b424abb
#
_cell.length_a   1.000
_cell.length_b   1.000
_cell.length_c   1.000
_cell.angle_alpha   90.00
_cell.angle_beta   90.00
_cell.angle_gamma   90.00
#
_symmetry.space_group_name_H-M   'P 1'
#
loop_
_entity.id
_entity.type
_entity.pdbx_description
1 polymer ?
#
loop_
_entity_poly.entity_id
_entity_poly.type
_entity_poly.pdbx_seq_one_letter_code
_entity_poly.pdbx_strand_id
1 'polypeptide(L)'
;MLLASRLRDTFPVYYGWIVVAASSTVVFARMAPAITTLTVLIFPISQQLGWSRTLIAGSVSAGAIASLALAPAVGWAIDRFGARPVLVVSVLGLGVAMLSLAWATIPLTFYIAFASARVVFHTSAPIGASTVAARWFIAKRGRAIGVIFLIGAVGGIVYTMVASLVVESYGLKTTWIVIGLMVLVISVAPSFLLVAERPEDVGLLPDGDEPADKKMFPVSAFHEVENMTLEEDSWLLSEAVRSGTFWLLILMGFACYFVHTSIGVHMGAYFRDLGLGATSAALAVSVSWIVSAIGSLVWGWVTDRISVRYAYCGMFLFQAGSTLYLMFTGGTAGVFLASALFGVVSAGSNVVPSVIYANYFGRSSLGKIRGLGEVGVLLGQGTGPVIAGVLFSLQGGYDTIFVVFIVLALGCSLLALKARPPARAPVLNA
;
A
#
# COMPACT_ATOMS: atom_id res chain seq x y z
N MET A 1 -14.20 20.97 8.24
CA MET A 1 -15.46 20.98 7.45
C MET A 1 -15.64 22.28 6.67
N LEU A 2 -15.63 23.46 7.26
CA LEU A 2 -15.89 24.74 6.58
C LEU A 2 -14.97 25.07 5.38
N LEU A 3 -13.72 24.61 5.38
CA LEU A 3 -12.79 24.89 4.26
C LEU A 3 -13.05 23.96 3.07
N ALA A 4 -13.29 22.69 3.30
CA ALA A 4 -13.58 21.72 2.24
C ALA A 4 -14.87 22.06 1.50
N SER A 5 -15.91 22.49 2.22
CA SER A 5 -17.18 22.93 1.60
C SER A 5 -17.04 24.24 0.78
N ARG A 6 -16.13 25.15 1.18
CA ARG A 6 -15.84 26.37 0.42
C ARG A 6 -14.97 26.10 -0.82
N LEU A 7 -14.03 25.16 -0.70
CA LEU A 7 -13.14 24.79 -1.79
C LEU A 7 -13.82 23.95 -2.87
N ARG A 8 -14.90 23.24 -2.51
CA ARG A 8 -15.69 22.43 -3.44
C ARG A 8 -16.07 23.20 -4.71
N ASP A 9 -16.55 24.43 -4.55
CA ASP A 9 -17.09 25.23 -5.63
C ASP A 9 -15.99 26.02 -6.38
N THR A 10 -14.75 25.96 -5.89
CA THR A 10 -13.61 26.70 -6.47
C THR A 10 -12.90 25.90 -7.58
N PHE A 11 -13.02 24.58 -7.58
CA PHE A 11 -12.32 23.71 -8.53
C PHE A 11 -13.26 23.22 -9.64
N PRO A 12 -12.81 23.22 -10.91
CA PRO A 12 -13.61 22.76 -12.06
C PRO A 12 -13.74 21.23 -12.14
N VAL A 13 -13.16 20.49 -11.17
CA VAL A 13 -13.16 19.03 -11.12
C VAL A 13 -13.91 18.54 -9.89
N TYR A 14 -14.44 17.31 -9.97
CA TYR A 14 -15.06 16.68 -8.83
C TYR A 14 -14.13 16.64 -7.62
N TYR A 15 -14.60 17.16 -6.48
CA TYR A 15 -13.80 17.33 -5.27
C TYR A 15 -13.17 16.03 -4.75
N GLY A 16 -13.78 14.86 -5.06
CA GLY A 16 -13.20 13.55 -4.75
C GLY A 16 -11.79 13.34 -5.28
N TRP A 17 -11.45 13.91 -6.43
CA TRP A 17 -10.07 13.83 -6.95
C TRP A 17 -9.08 14.68 -6.16
N ILE A 18 -9.53 15.79 -5.57
CA ILE A 18 -8.70 16.60 -4.66
C ILE A 18 -8.44 15.84 -3.38
N VAL A 19 -9.46 15.16 -2.84
CA VAL A 19 -9.32 14.30 -1.66
C VAL A 19 -8.37 13.13 -1.94
N VAL A 20 -8.44 12.52 -3.12
CA VAL A 20 -7.50 11.48 -3.57
C VAL A 20 -6.08 12.05 -3.65
N ALA A 21 -5.88 13.21 -4.27
CA ALA A 21 -4.56 13.84 -4.36
C ALA A 21 -3.99 14.16 -2.97
N ALA A 22 -4.81 14.72 -2.07
CA ALA A 22 -4.40 15.00 -0.69
C ALA A 22 -4.05 13.72 0.09
N SER A 23 -4.86 12.67 -0.03
CA SER A 23 -4.58 11.37 0.61
C SER A 23 -3.34 10.70 0.02
N SER A 24 -3.07 10.91 -1.27
CA SER A 24 -1.88 10.39 -1.95
C SER A 24 -0.58 10.99 -1.39
N THR A 25 -0.60 12.22 -0.87
CA THR A 25 0.59 12.82 -0.23
C THR A 25 1.01 12.03 1.02
N VAL A 26 0.07 11.40 1.73
CA VAL A 26 0.36 10.52 2.87
C VAL A 26 1.06 9.25 2.41
N VAL A 27 0.58 8.67 1.29
CA VAL A 27 1.17 7.46 0.71
C VAL A 27 2.52 7.76 0.04
N PHE A 28 2.73 8.96 -0.46
CA PHE A 28 4.03 9.48 -0.86
C PHE A 28 4.98 9.57 0.34
N ALA A 29 4.56 10.22 1.41
CA ALA A 29 5.37 10.45 2.60
C ALA A 29 5.72 9.16 3.35
N ARG A 30 4.84 8.15 3.35
CA ARG A 30 5.13 6.84 3.97
C ARG A 30 6.39 6.20 3.42
N MET A 31 6.83 6.57 2.20
CA MET A 31 8.04 6.01 1.59
C MET A 31 9.33 6.51 2.24
N ALA A 32 9.29 7.51 3.10
CA ALA A 32 10.45 7.97 3.86
C ALA A 32 11.18 6.84 4.61
N PRO A 33 10.53 5.95 5.39
CA PRO A 33 11.14 4.79 6.03
C PRO A 33 11.16 3.53 5.13
N ALA A 34 11.10 3.66 3.81
CA ALA A 34 11.18 2.51 2.91
C ALA A 34 12.56 1.82 3.02
N ILE A 35 12.57 0.52 2.73
CA ILE A 35 13.82 -0.25 2.73
C ILE A 35 14.81 0.35 1.72
N THR A 36 14.34 0.82 0.56
CA THR A 36 15.17 1.46 -0.46
C THR A 36 15.87 2.71 0.06
N THR A 37 15.18 3.56 0.81
CA THR A 37 15.75 4.75 1.46
C THR A 37 16.77 4.34 2.53
N LEU A 38 16.44 3.35 3.36
CA LEU A 38 17.35 2.86 4.39
C LEU A 38 18.62 2.23 3.79
N THR A 39 18.51 1.49 2.69
CA THR A 39 19.65 0.84 2.03
C THR A 39 20.77 1.82 1.68
N VAL A 40 20.41 3.01 1.21
CA VAL A 40 21.36 4.10 0.92
C VAL A 40 22.06 4.58 2.20
N LEU A 41 21.35 4.55 3.34
CA LEU A 41 21.84 5.10 4.62
C LEU A 41 22.56 4.06 5.50
N ILE A 42 22.47 2.75 5.19
CA ILE A 42 23.10 1.68 6.00
C ILE A 42 24.61 1.91 6.15
N PHE A 43 25.28 2.22 5.05
CA PHE A 43 26.74 2.41 5.07
C PHE A 43 27.14 3.68 5.87
N PRO A 44 26.56 4.87 5.65
CA PRO A 44 26.79 6.04 6.48
C PRO A 44 26.50 5.82 7.97
N ILE A 45 25.38 5.13 8.30
CA ILE A 45 25.03 4.80 9.69
C ILE A 45 26.12 3.91 10.31
N SER A 46 26.52 2.84 9.59
CA SER A 46 27.53 1.91 10.09
C SER A 46 28.89 2.59 10.30
N GLN A 47 29.29 3.48 9.41
CA GLN A 47 30.54 4.23 9.56
C GLN A 47 30.50 5.24 10.71
N GLN A 48 29.42 5.99 10.84
CA GLN A 48 29.35 7.08 11.80
C GLN A 48 29.04 6.61 13.24
N LEU A 49 28.20 5.57 13.38
CA LEU A 49 27.76 5.08 14.69
C LEU A 49 28.43 3.75 15.11
N GLY A 50 29.21 3.13 14.22
CA GLY A 50 29.87 1.85 14.50
C GLY A 50 28.92 0.65 14.57
N TRP A 51 27.66 0.79 14.11
CA TRP A 51 26.67 -0.26 14.20
C TRP A 51 26.81 -1.31 13.09
N SER A 52 26.56 -2.57 13.43
CA SER A 52 26.54 -3.64 12.43
C SER A 52 25.34 -3.46 11.48
N ARG A 53 25.51 -3.89 10.24
CA ARG A 53 24.43 -3.88 9.26
C ARG A 53 23.22 -4.70 9.72
N THR A 54 23.47 -5.80 10.44
CA THR A 54 22.43 -6.65 11.03
C THR A 54 21.58 -5.89 12.06
N LEU A 55 22.25 -5.09 12.93
CA LEU A 55 21.56 -4.24 13.91
C LEU A 55 20.66 -3.23 13.20
N ILE A 56 21.18 -2.54 12.16
CA ILE A 56 20.39 -1.56 11.41
C ILE A 56 19.20 -2.23 10.72
N ALA A 57 19.42 -3.38 10.07
CA ALA A 57 18.35 -4.13 9.40
C ALA A 57 17.29 -4.67 10.38
N GLY A 58 17.68 -4.98 11.62
CA GLY A 58 16.78 -5.41 12.68
C GLY A 58 15.68 -4.41 13.01
N SER A 59 15.92 -3.10 12.78
CA SER A 59 14.90 -2.07 12.95
C SER A 59 13.73 -2.21 11.96
N VAL A 60 13.98 -2.71 10.76
CA VAL A 60 12.95 -3.03 9.75
C VAL A 60 12.06 -4.16 10.25
N SER A 61 12.67 -5.21 10.82
CA SER A 61 11.93 -6.35 11.40
C SER A 61 11.10 -5.93 12.62
N ALA A 62 11.67 -5.09 13.50
CA ALA A 62 10.93 -4.53 14.62
C ALA A 62 9.71 -3.72 14.15
N GLY A 63 9.87 -2.92 13.10
CA GLY A 63 8.77 -2.18 12.48
C GLY A 63 7.70 -3.09 11.87
N ALA A 64 8.07 -4.20 11.25
CA ALA A 64 7.13 -5.18 10.71
C ALA A 64 6.32 -5.86 11.81
N ILE A 65 6.96 -6.27 12.91
CA ILE A 65 6.30 -6.88 14.08
C ILE A 65 5.34 -5.88 14.74
N ALA A 66 5.79 -4.63 14.94
CA ALA A 66 4.94 -3.58 15.48
C ALA A 66 3.73 -3.31 14.57
N SER A 67 3.93 -3.29 13.25
CA SER A 67 2.86 -3.13 12.27
C SER A 67 1.85 -4.26 12.33
N LEU A 68 2.30 -5.51 12.45
CA LEU A 68 1.44 -6.68 12.58
C LEU A 68 0.52 -6.57 13.80
N ALA A 69 1.06 -6.15 14.95
CA ALA A 69 0.30 -5.98 16.17
C ALA A 69 -0.69 -4.81 16.11
N LEU A 70 -0.31 -3.72 15.43
CA LEU A 70 -1.08 -2.48 15.43
C LEU A 70 -2.06 -2.33 14.24
N ALA A 71 -1.94 -3.12 13.18
CA ALA A 71 -2.78 -3.00 12.00
C ALA A 71 -4.30 -3.08 12.30
N PRO A 72 -4.79 -4.03 13.13
CA PRO A 72 -6.22 -4.06 13.49
C PRO A 72 -6.65 -2.83 14.31
N ALA A 73 -5.78 -2.34 15.22
CA ALA A 73 -6.07 -1.16 16.03
C ALA A 73 -6.14 0.11 15.18
N VAL A 74 -5.25 0.25 14.20
CA VAL A 74 -5.27 1.36 13.23
C VAL A 74 -6.55 1.30 12.39
N GLY A 75 -6.94 0.12 11.90
CA GLY A 75 -8.20 -0.05 11.18
C GLY A 75 -9.42 0.33 12.02
N TRP A 76 -9.43 -0.06 13.30
CA TRP A 76 -10.46 0.36 14.25
C TRP A 76 -10.46 1.89 14.45
N ALA A 77 -9.31 2.51 14.59
CA ALA A 77 -9.20 3.95 14.76
C ALA A 77 -9.73 4.72 13.54
N ILE A 78 -9.47 4.23 12.32
CA ILE A 78 -9.99 4.81 11.07
C ILE A 78 -11.53 4.80 11.05
N ASP A 79 -12.15 3.71 11.48
CA ASP A 79 -13.62 3.63 11.49
C ASP A 79 -14.26 4.37 12.68
N ARG A 80 -13.52 4.48 13.81
CA ARG A 80 -14.05 5.14 15.02
C ARG A 80 -13.92 6.65 14.98
N PHE A 81 -12.77 7.15 14.54
CA PHE A 81 -12.42 8.57 14.58
C PHE A 81 -12.48 9.24 13.20
N GLY A 82 -12.60 8.44 12.14
CA GLY A 82 -12.46 8.87 10.76
C GLY A 82 -11.05 8.74 10.22
N ALA A 83 -10.94 8.61 8.90
CA ALA A 83 -9.64 8.45 8.22
C ALA A 83 -8.82 9.75 8.27
N ARG A 84 -9.45 10.93 8.16
CA ARG A 84 -8.76 12.23 8.17
C ARG A 84 -7.91 12.45 9.42
N PRO A 85 -8.43 12.41 10.66
CA PRO A 85 -7.61 12.63 11.85
C PRO A 85 -6.54 11.56 12.01
N VAL A 86 -6.83 10.29 11.65
CA VAL A 86 -5.84 9.21 11.70
C VAL A 86 -4.70 9.47 10.72
N LEU A 87 -4.97 9.90 9.48
CA LEU A 87 -3.95 10.24 8.50
C LEU A 87 -3.09 11.42 8.97
N VAL A 88 -3.72 12.48 9.52
CA VAL A 88 -2.99 13.67 10.03
C VAL A 88 -2.07 13.28 11.18
N VAL A 89 -2.57 12.55 12.18
CA VAL A 89 -1.76 12.09 13.32
C VAL A 89 -0.63 11.17 12.84
N SER A 90 -0.92 10.32 11.85
CA SER A 90 0.08 9.41 11.28
C SER A 90 1.22 10.15 10.57
N VAL A 91 0.93 11.16 9.75
CA VAL A 91 2.01 11.91 9.07
C VAL A 91 2.78 12.82 10.02
N LEU A 92 2.12 13.38 11.04
CA LEU A 92 2.80 14.10 12.11
C LEU A 92 3.76 13.18 12.87
N GLY A 93 3.26 12.01 13.30
CA GLY A 93 4.08 10.99 13.97
C GLY A 93 5.22 10.49 13.10
N LEU A 94 4.96 10.26 11.80
CA LEU A 94 5.98 9.86 10.82
C LEU A 94 7.06 10.94 10.69
N GLY A 95 6.68 12.20 10.51
CA GLY A 95 7.63 13.30 10.38
C GLY A 95 8.49 13.49 11.64
N VAL A 96 7.86 13.42 12.81
CA VAL A 96 8.57 13.49 14.10
C VAL A 96 9.52 12.29 14.26
N ALA A 97 9.07 11.08 13.91
CA ALA A 97 9.90 9.88 13.97
C ALA A 97 11.12 10.00 13.03
N MET A 98 10.94 10.47 11.80
CA MET A 98 12.05 10.66 10.85
C MET A 98 13.01 11.78 11.32
N LEU A 99 12.48 12.88 11.88
CA LEU A 99 13.31 13.94 12.46
C LEU A 99 14.13 13.42 13.66
N SER A 100 13.52 12.62 14.53
CA SER A 100 14.20 12.12 15.75
C SER A 100 15.40 11.22 15.44
N LEU A 101 15.42 10.59 14.25
CA LEU A 101 16.57 9.80 13.77
C LEU A 101 17.85 10.64 13.62
N ALA A 102 17.74 11.96 13.43
CA ALA A 102 18.89 12.87 13.38
C ALA A 102 19.68 12.95 14.72
N TRP A 103 19.05 12.56 15.81
CA TRP A 103 19.64 12.54 17.17
C TRP A 103 19.69 11.13 17.77
N ALA A 104 19.38 10.09 16.98
CA ALA A 104 19.42 8.70 17.45
C ALA A 104 20.87 8.19 17.51
N THR A 105 21.52 8.35 18.66
CA THR A 105 22.91 7.91 18.90
C THR A 105 23.03 6.53 19.52
N ILE A 106 21.92 5.98 20.04
CA ILE A 106 21.85 4.62 20.60
C ILE A 106 20.86 3.75 19.81
N PRO A 107 21.10 2.43 19.70
CA PRO A 107 20.23 1.53 18.94
C PRO A 107 18.77 1.56 19.36
N LEU A 108 18.49 1.68 20.65
CA LEU A 108 17.11 1.69 21.17
C LEU A 108 16.30 2.87 20.60
N THR A 109 16.87 4.10 20.62
CA THR A 109 16.17 5.28 20.08
C THR A 109 15.95 5.17 18.58
N PHE A 110 16.92 4.61 17.84
CA PHE A 110 16.79 4.34 16.43
C PHE A 110 15.68 3.32 16.14
N TYR A 111 15.61 2.24 16.91
CA TYR A 111 14.57 1.21 16.76
C TYR A 111 13.18 1.77 17.03
N ILE A 112 13.00 2.55 18.12
CA ILE A 112 11.70 3.15 18.44
C ILE A 112 11.25 4.10 17.33
N ALA A 113 12.13 5.00 16.89
CA ALA A 113 11.82 5.97 15.84
C ALA A 113 11.54 5.28 14.49
N PHE A 114 12.44 4.39 14.06
CA PHE A 114 12.28 3.74 12.77
C PHE A 114 11.11 2.75 12.75
N ALA A 115 10.88 1.98 13.82
CA ALA A 115 9.75 1.07 13.91
C ALA A 115 8.42 1.82 13.92
N SER A 116 8.29 2.94 14.65
CA SER A 116 7.06 3.75 14.60
C SER A 116 6.80 4.34 13.22
N ALA A 117 7.84 4.79 12.50
CA ALA A 117 7.72 5.20 11.10
C ALA A 117 7.25 4.04 10.19
N ARG A 118 7.76 2.83 10.41
CA ARG A 118 7.36 1.61 9.68
C ARG A 118 5.91 1.20 9.94
N VAL A 119 5.38 1.44 11.15
CA VAL A 119 3.94 1.23 11.41
C VAL A 119 3.09 2.10 10.48
N VAL A 120 3.41 3.37 10.33
CA VAL A 120 2.69 4.25 9.39
C VAL A 120 2.83 3.76 7.96
N PHE A 121 4.03 3.31 7.57
CA PHE A 121 4.30 2.75 6.24
C PHE A 121 3.37 1.59 5.89
N HIS A 122 3.17 0.66 6.81
CA HIS A 122 2.42 -0.57 6.53
C HIS A 122 0.92 -0.46 6.82
N THR A 123 0.51 0.42 7.74
CA THR A 123 -0.86 0.41 8.25
C THR A 123 -1.64 1.67 7.90
N SER A 124 -1.49 2.75 8.64
CA SER A 124 -2.38 3.91 8.56
C SER A 124 -2.37 4.61 7.21
N ALA A 125 -1.21 4.70 6.55
CA ALA A 125 -1.12 5.37 5.26
C ALA A 125 -1.86 4.59 4.15
N PRO A 126 -1.58 3.31 3.87
CA PRO A 126 -2.27 2.59 2.81
C PRO A 126 -3.72 2.26 3.16
N ILE A 127 -4.04 1.90 4.40
CA ILE A 127 -5.41 1.59 4.82
C ILE A 127 -6.26 2.86 4.79
N GLY A 128 -5.78 3.94 5.39
CA GLY A 128 -6.53 5.20 5.49
C GLY A 128 -6.78 5.84 4.13
N ALA A 129 -5.74 6.00 3.31
CA ALA A 129 -5.87 6.62 1.99
C ALA A 129 -6.81 5.83 1.06
N SER A 130 -6.68 4.49 1.03
CA SER A 130 -7.57 3.67 0.20
C SER A 130 -8.99 3.59 0.76
N THR A 131 -9.19 3.69 2.08
CA THR A 131 -10.52 3.79 2.69
C THR A 131 -11.21 5.09 2.29
N VAL A 132 -10.50 6.22 2.33
CA VAL A 132 -11.02 7.51 1.85
C VAL A 132 -11.41 7.41 0.38
N ALA A 133 -10.51 6.91 -0.48
CA ALA A 133 -10.82 6.75 -1.90
C ALA A 133 -12.03 5.86 -2.15
N ALA A 134 -12.17 4.76 -1.40
CA ALA A 134 -13.30 3.84 -1.51
C ALA A 134 -14.63 4.44 -1.02
N ARG A 135 -14.58 5.42 -0.12
CA ARG A 135 -15.78 6.18 0.33
C ARG A 135 -16.22 7.22 -0.69
N TRP A 136 -15.27 7.83 -1.41
CA TRP A 136 -15.53 8.86 -2.41
C TRP A 136 -15.89 8.32 -3.79
N PHE A 137 -15.45 7.10 -4.10
CA PHE A 137 -15.62 6.48 -5.41
C PHE A 137 -16.19 5.08 -5.29
N ILE A 138 -17.23 4.78 -6.07
CA ILE A 138 -17.84 3.46 -6.22
C ILE A 138 -17.47 2.88 -7.60
N ALA A 139 -17.87 3.54 -8.68
CA ALA A 139 -17.61 3.11 -10.06
C ALA A 139 -16.15 3.38 -10.50
N LYS A 140 -15.50 4.42 -9.93
CA LYS A 140 -14.12 4.82 -10.27
C LYS A 140 -13.13 4.47 -9.15
N ARG A 141 -13.50 3.55 -8.25
CA ARG A 141 -12.73 3.15 -7.05
C ARG A 141 -11.33 2.65 -7.39
N GLY A 142 -11.21 1.80 -8.39
CA GLY A 142 -9.92 1.28 -8.84
C GLY A 142 -8.98 2.36 -9.34
N ARG A 143 -9.46 3.27 -10.18
CA ARG A 143 -8.64 4.40 -10.68
C ARG A 143 -8.21 5.32 -9.55
N ALA A 144 -9.09 5.64 -8.61
CA ALA A 144 -8.76 6.47 -7.46
C ALA A 144 -7.65 5.83 -6.60
N ILE A 145 -7.75 4.54 -6.31
CA ILE A 145 -6.73 3.77 -5.58
C ILE A 145 -5.45 3.65 -6.41
N GLY A 146 -5.56 3.46 -7.73
CA GLY A 146 -4.42 3.43 -8.65
C GLY A 146 -3.59 4.72 -8.62
N VAL A 147 -4.24 5.88 -8.59
CA VAL A 147 -3.57 7.20 -8.45
C VAL A 147 -2.84 7.30 -7.10
N ILE A 148 -3.44 6.84 -6.02
CA ILE A 148 -2.80 6.84 -4.69
C ILE A 148 -1.49 6.05 -4.72
N PHE A 149 -1.49 4.84 -5.27
CA PHE A 149 -0.29 4.01 -5.30
C PHE A 149 0.74 4.44 -6.35
N LEU A 150 0.30 5.05 -7.46
CA LEU A 150 1.22 5.73 -8.40
C LEU A 150 2.02 6.81 -7.68
N ILE A 151 1.35 7.71 -6.96
CA ILE A 151 2.02 8.79 -6.22
C ILE A 151 2.89 8.23 -5.10
N GLY A 152 2.46 7.14 -4.46
CA GLY A 152 3.28 6.41 -3.50
C GLY A 152 4.58 5.88 -4.11
N ALA A 153 4.53 5.25 -5.29
CA ALA A 153 5.73 4.74 -5.96
C ALA A 153 6.70 5.87 -6.35
N VAL A 154 6.18 7.02 -6.80
CA VAL A 154 7.00 8.23 -7.02
C VAL A 154 7.69 8.67 -5.72
N GLY A 155 6.99 8.59 -4.58
CA GLY A 155 7.57 8.86 -3.26
C GLY A 155 8.80 7.98 -2.96
N GLY A 156 8.73 6.69 -3.29
CA GLY A 156 9.86 5.77 -3.13
C GLY A 156 11.11 6.22 -3.91
N ILE A 157 10.93 6.66 -5.14
CA ILE A 157 12.02 7.19 -5.98
C ILE A 157 12.57 8.48 -5.38
N VAL A 158 11.70 9.43 -5.04
CA VAL A 158 12.09 10.76 -4.56
C VAL A 158 12.82 10.68 -3.22
N TYR A 159 12.29 9.94 -2.23
CA TYR A 159 12.96 9.82 -0.92
C TYR A 159 14.31 9.11 -1.01
N THR A 160 14.43 8.08 -1.84
CA THR A 160 15.70 7.38 -2.04
C THR A 160 16.73 8.31 -2.71
N MET A 161 16.32 9.07 -3.73
CA MET A 161 17.19 10.03 -4.41
C MET A 161 17.65 11.17 -3.49
N VAL A 162 16.71 11.77 -2.74
CA VAL A 162 17.03 12.84 -1.77
C VAL A 162 17.96 12.31 -0.68
N ALA A 163 17.71 11.10 -0.16
CA ALA A 163 18.59 10.48 0.84
C ALA A 163 20.03 10.33 0.31
N SER A 164 20.19 9.87 -0.94
CA SER A 164 21.50 9.70 -1.56
C SER A 164 22.24 11.04 -1.72
N LEU A 165 21.59 12.02 -2.33
CA LEU A 165 22.22 13.32 -2.62
C LEU A 165 22.57 14.09 -1.33
N VAL A 166 21.67 14.07 -0.34
CA VAL A 166 21.87 14.83 0.90
C VAL A 166 22.91 14.16 1.80
N VAL A 167 22.95 12.82 1.88
CA VAL A 167 23.91 12.14 2.73
C VAL A 167 25.35 12.32 2.24
N GLU A 168 25.57 12.34 0.93
CA GLU A 168 26.88 12.57 0.33
C GLU A 168 27.38 14.00 0.56
N SER A 169 26.49 15.00 0.48
CA SER A 169 26.87 16.42 0.53
C SER A 169 26.85 17.00 1.95
N TYR A 170 25.92 16.56 2.80
CA TYR A 170 25.61 17.21 4.10
C TYR A 170 25.59 16.22 5.27
N GLY A 171 25.84 14.95 5.04
CA GLY A 171 25.93 13.90 6.06
C GLY A 171 24.59 13.40 6.57
N LEU A 172 24.67 12.38 7.45
CA LEU A 172 23.55 11.58 7.91
C LEU A 172 22.52 12.40 8.71
N LYS A 173 22.95 13.26 9.62
CA LYS A 173 22.06 14.07 10.47
C LYS A 173 21.16 14.98 9.63
N THR A 174 21.77 15.69 8.68
CA THR A 174 21.03 16.58 7.75
C THR A 174 20.04 15.81 6.90
N THR A 175 20.41 14.60 6.46
CA THR A 175 19.53 13.72 5.67
C THR A 175 18.24 13.39 6.43
N TRP A 176 18.33 12.99 7.70
CA TRP A 176 17.13 12.70 8.50
C TRP A 176 16.27 13.96 8.72
N ILE A 177 16.89 15.12 8.93
CA ILE A 177 16.16 16.39 9.06
C ILE A 177 15.41 16.72 7.77
N VAL A 178 16.08 16.65 6.62
CA VAL A 178 15.46 16.94 5.31
C VAL A 178 14.30 15.99 5.03
N ILE A 179 14.51 14.68 5.22
CA ILE A 179 13.45 13.68 5.01
C ILE A 179 12.26 13.94 5.94
N GLY A 180 12.50 14.19 7.22
CA GLY A 180 11.43 14.45 8.18
C GLY A 180 10.66 15.75 7.88
N LEU A 181 11.36 16.82 7.51
CA LEU A 181 10.72 18.07 7.06
C LEU A 181 9.91 17.89 5.80
N MET A 182 10.41 17.13 4.81
CA MET A 182 9.66 16.80 3.58
C MET A 182 8.35 16.09 3.92
N VAL A 183 8.37 15.12 4.84
CA VAL A 183 7.14 14.43 5.30
C VAL A 183 6.12 15.44 5.83
N LEU A 184 6.55 16.33 6.75
CA LEU A 184 5.67 17.31 7.37
C LEU A 184 5.11 18.32 6.39
N VAL A 185 5.98 18.91 5.56
CA VAL A 185 5.60 19.98 4.62
C VAL A 185 4.67 19.46 3.52
N ILE A 186 4.99 18.30 2.95
CA ILE A 186 4.25 17.77 1.80
C ILE A 186 2.88 17.21 2.24
N SER A 187 2.77 16.62 3.43
CA SER A 187 1.60 15.77 3.74
C SER A 187 0.69 16.33 4.83
N VAL A 188 1.19 17.12 5.79
CA VAL A 188 0.35 17.59 6.90
C VAL A 188 -0.73 18.56 6.43
N ALA A 189 -0.35 19.60 5.70
CA ALA A 189 -1.31 20.61 5.24
C ALA A 189 -2.37 20.03 4.30
N PRO A 190 -2.04 19.24 3.23
CA PRO A 190 -3.06 18.62 2.40
C PRO A 190 -3.97 17.67 3.17
N SER A 191 -3.43 16.83 4.07
CA SER A 191 -4.23 15.89 4.85
C SER A 191 -5.20 16.59 5.79
N PHE A 192 -4.75 17.67 6.43
CA PHE A 192 -5.57 18.43 7.36
C PHE A 192 -6.62 19.29 6.68
N LEU A 193 -6.26 19.95 5.58
CA LEU A 193 -7.12 20.96 4.96
C LEU A 193 -8.07 20.40 3.91
N LEU A 194 -7.61 19.40 3.13
CA LEU A 194 -8.31 18.96 1.91
C LEU A 194 -9.00 17.61 2.04
N VAL A 195 -8.58 16.73 2.98
CA VAL A 195 -9.25 15.44 3.16
C VAL A 195 -10.59 15.63 3.85
N ALA A 196 -11.68 15.30 3.18
CA ALA A 196 -13.00 15.13 3.75
C ALA A 196 -13.33 13.62 3.82
N GLU A 197 -14.05 13.22 4.88
CA GLU A 197 -14.27 11.81 5.20
C GLU A 197 -15.14 11.11 4.17
N ARG A 198 -16.24 11.76 3.78
CA ARG A 198 -17.24 11.26 2.83
C ARG A 198 -17.70 12.39 1.90
N PRO A 199 -18.15 12.08 0.68
CA PRO A 199 -18.72 13.09 -0.20
C PRO A 199 -19.98 13.72 0.40
N GLU A 200 -20.79 12.96 1.14
CA GLU A 200 -22.00 13.39 1.80
C GLU A 200 -21.74 14.49 2.85
N ASP A 201 -20.58 14.48 3.52
CA ASP A 201 -20.16 15.51 4.49
C ASP A 201 -20.03 16.92 3.90
N VAL A 202 -19.88 16.99 2.58
CA VAL A 202 -19.74 18.24 1.82
C VAL A 202 -20.88 18.46 0.81
N GLY A 203 -21.96 17.66 0.92
CA GLY A 203 -23.15 17.75 0.07
C GLY A 203 -22.92 17.28 -1.38
N LEU A 204 -22.04 16.27 -1.56
CA LEU A 204 -21.77 15.63 -2.85
C LEU A 204 -22.17 14.16 -2.80
N LEU A 205 -22.39 13.58 -3.98
CA LEU A 205 -22.56 12.13 -4.14
C LEU A 205 -21.24 11.46 -4.56
N PRO A 206 -21.08 10.16 -4.30
CA PRO A 206 -19.93 9.40 -4.81
C PRO A 206 -19.79 9.52 -6.34
N ASP A 207 -18.56 9.40 -6.85
CA ASP A 207 -18.19 9.48 -8.27
C ASP A 207 -18.49 10.83 -8.95
N GLY A 208 -19.08 11.79 -8.26
CA GLY A 208 -19.51 13.08 -8.80
C GLY A 208 -20.79 12.98 -9.65
N ASP A 209 -21.54 11.91 -9.51
CA ASP A 209 -22.79 11.75 -10.24
C ASP A 209 -23.81 12.77 -9.75
N GLU A 210 -24.39 13.53 -10.71
CA GLU A 210 -25.51 14.39 -10.41
C GLU A 210 -26.77 13.52 -10.26
N PRO A 211 -27.64 13.78 -9.26
CA PRO A 211 -28.94 13.15 -9.23
C PRO A 211 -29.64 13.41 -10.56
N ALA A 212 -30.19 12.37 -11.18
CA ALA A 212 -30.83 12.44 -12.50
C ALA A 212 -31.94 13.52 -12.61
N ASP A 213 -32.39 14.06 -11.48
CA ASP A 213 -33.36 15.16 -11.39
C ASP A 213 -32.93 16.23 -10.38
N LYS A 214 -32.13 17.18 -10.81
CA LYS A 214 -31.80 18.40 -10.02
C LYS A 214 -33.02 19.24 -9.61
N LYS A 215 -34.23 18.96 -10.13
CA LYS A 215 -35.42 19.81 -9.97
C LYS A 215 -36.38 19.41 -8.85
N MET A 216 -36.16 18.32 -8.14
CA MET A 216 -37.27 17.73 -7.36
C MET A 216 -36.96 17.24 -5.94
N PHE A 217 -35.78 17.49 -5.36
CA PHE A 217 -35.57 17.02 -3.99
C PHE A 217 -35.31 18.18 -3.03
N PRO A 218 -36.23 18.45 -2.07
CA PRO A 218 -35.96 19.30 -0.93
C PRO A 218 -34.89 18.67 -0.03
N VAL A 219 -34.20 19.49 0.76
CA VAL A 219 -33.13 19.07 1.68
C VAL A 219 -33.53 17.90 2.61
N SER A 220 -34.82 17.74 2.89
CA SER A 220 -35.41 16.61 3.63
C SER A 220 -35.32 15.26 2.87
N ALA A 221 -35.29 15.27 1.54
CA ALA A 221 -35.17 14.06 0.73
C ALA A 221 -33.71 13.59 0.60
N PHE A 222 -32.71 14.40 1.00
CA PHE A 222 -31.31 13.94 1.10
C PHE A 222 -31.15 12.75 2.05
N HIS A 223 -31.95 12.68 3.12
CA HIS A 223 -31.94 11.52 4.03
C HIS A 223 -32.58 10.26 3.41
N GLU A 224 -33.54 10.39 2.49
CA GLU A 224 -34.11 9.24 1.77
C GLU A 224 -33.17 8.77 0.64
N VAL A 225 -32.53 9.70 -0.08
CA VAL A 225 -31.50 9.39 -1.08
C VAL A 225 -30.23 8.83 -0.39
N GLU A 226 -29.89 9.36 0.78
CA GLU A 226 -28.85 8.81 1.66
C GLU A 226 -29.16 7.36 2.04
N ASN A 227 -30.39 7.03 2.37
CA ASN A 227 -30.81 5.67 2.66
C ASN A 227 -30.81 4.77 1.39
N MET A 228 -31.16 5.29 0.22
CA MET A 228 -31.15 4.53 -1.04
C MET A 228 -29.72 4.33 -1.61
N THR A 229 -28.81 5.30 -1.41
CA THR A 229 -27.37 5.14 -1.79
C THR A 229 -26.55 4.43 -0.70
N LEU A 230 -27.06 4.31 0.52
CA LEU A 230 -26.51 3.56 1.63
C LEU A 230 -26.75 2.04 1.52
N GLU A 231 -27.55 1.57 0.57
CA GLU A 231 -27.73 0.14 0.26
C GLU A 231 -26.57 -0.50 -0.51
N GLU A 232 -25.36 0.10 -0.50
CA GLU A 232 -24.18 -0.72 -0.67
C GLU A 232 -24.12 -1.66 0.55
N ASP A 233 -24.27 -2.96 0.35
CA ASP A 233 -24.25 -4.00 1.40
C ASP A 233 -23.02 -3.83 2.29
N SER A 234 -23.16 -3.01 3.33
CA SER A 234 -22.04 -2.71 4.23
C SER A 234 -22.00 -3.72 5.37
N TRP A 235 -20.89 -4.42 5.47
CA TRP A 235 -20.65 -5.48 6.46
C TRP A 235 -20.02 -4.94 7.73
N LEU A 236 -20.46 -5.46 8.88
CA LEU A 236 -19.71 -5.29 10.13
C LEU A 236 -18.52 -6.25 10.15
N LEU A 237 -17.46 -5.91 10.91
CA LEU A 237 -16.32 -6.80 11.08
C LEU A 237 -16.74 -8.18 11.62
N SER A 238 -17.68 -8.20 12.57
CA SER A 238 -18.22 -9.45 13.18
C SER A 238 -18.93 -10.35 12.16
N GLU A 239 -19.51 -9.77 11.12
CA GLU A 239 -20.13 -10.51 10.02
C GLU A 239 -19.05 -10.96 9.01
N ALA A 240 -18.13 -10.06 8.66
CA ALA A 240 -17.06 -10.34 7.71
C ALA A 240 -16.19 -11.53 8.15
N VAL A 241 -15.79 -11.61 9.44
CA VAL A 241 -14.98 -12.70 9.97
C VAL A 241 -15.69 -14.06 9.98
N ARG A 242 -17.02 -14.08 9.88
CA ARG A 242 -17.80 -15.32 9.73
C ARG A 242 -17.86 -15.80 8.29
N SER A 243 -17.51 -14.96 7.31
CA SER A 243 -17.51 -15.34 5.91
C SER A 243 -16.22 -16.07 5.52
N GLY A 244 -16.33 -17.19 4.81
CA GLY A 244 -15.17 -17.90 4.27
C GLY A 244 -14.38 -17.05 3.25
N THR A 245 -15.07 -16.14 2.56
CA THR A 245 -14.45 -15.21 1.60
C THR A 245 -13.44 -14.29 2.28
N PHE A 246 -13.73 -13.80 3.49
CA PHE A 246 -12.81 -12.95 4.24
C PHE A 246 -11.47 -13.65 4.54
N TRP A 247 -11.53 -14.88 5.06
CA TRP A 247 -10.32 -15.66 5.35
C TRP A 247 -9.57 -16.07 4.08
N LEU A 248 -10.31 -16.33 3.00
CA LEU A 248 -9.71 -16.59 1.69
C LEU A 248 -8.92 -15.38 1.18
N LEU A 249 -9.45 -14.16 1.34
CA LEU A 249 -8.75 -12.94 0.98
C LEU A 249 -7.49 -12.71 1.84
N ILE A 250 -7.53 -13.02 3.14
CA ILE A 250 -6.35 -12.97 4.02
C ILE A 250 -5.28 -13.96 3.54
N LEU A 251 -5.66 -15.20 3.25
CA LEU A 251 -4.75 -16.23 2.73
C LEU A 251 -4.12 -15.80 1.40
N MET A 252 -4.93 -15.25 0.49
CA MET A 252 -4.45 -14.74 -0.80
C MET A 252 -3.52 -13.54 -0.62
N GLY A 253 -3.83 -12.63 0.31
CA GLY A 253 -2.95 -11.52 0.69
C GLY A 253 -1.60 -12.01 1.24
N PHE A 254 -1.63 -13.01 2.13
CA PHE A 254 -0.44 -13.67 2.62
C PHE A 254 0.41 -14.24 1.47
N ALA A 255 -0.18 -15.09 0.64
CA ALA A 255 0.53 -15.75 -0.45
C ALA A 255 1.08 -14.74 -1.50
N CYS A 256 0.28 -13.72 -1.83
CA CYS A 256 0.69 -12.66 -2.73
C CYS A 256 1.97 -11.98 -2.24
N TYR A 257 1.98 -11.51 -1.00
CA TYR A 257 3.11 -10.79 -0.45
C TYR A 257 4.26 -11.70 0.00
N PHE A 258 3.99 -12.97 0.32
CA PHE A 258 5.02 -13.98 0.52
C PHE A 258 5.90 -14.12 -0.73
N VAL A 259 5.29 -14.27 -1.90
CA VAL A 259 6.00 -14.36 -3.19
C VAL A 259 6.61 -13.00 -3.57
N HIS A 260 5.79 -11.95 -3.57
CA HIS A 260 6.19 -10.61 -4.02
C HIS A 260 7.40 -10.07 -3.26
N THR A 261 7.37 -10.13 -1.93
CA THR A 261 8.45 -9.57 -1.10
C THR A 261 9.71 -10.41 -1.17
N SER A 262 9.56 -11.76 -1.28
CA SER A 262 10.70 -12.64 -1.47
C SER A 262 11.46 -12.32 -2.75
N ILE A 263 10.75 -12.22 -3.88
CA ILE A 263 11.38 -11.85 -5.15
C ILE A 263 12.00 -10.45 -5.03
N GLY A 264 11.28 -9.46 -4.49
CA GLY A 264 11.75 -8.09 -4.38
C GLY A 264 13.04 -7.94 -3.56
N VAL A 265 13.19 -8.72 -2.47
CA VAL A 265 14.39 -8.69 -1.61
C VAL A 265 15.58 -9.38 -2.28
N HIS A 266 15.34 -10.51 -2.95
CA HIS A 266 16.42 -11.32 -3.53
C HIS A 266 16.79 -10.93 -4.96
N MET A 267 15.93 -10.16 -5.66
CA MET A 267 16.04 -9.86 -7.09
C MET A 267 17.39 -9.20 -7.46
N GLY A 268 17.85 -8.26 -6.64
CA GLY A 268 19.13 -7.59 -6.89
C GLY A 268 20.35 -8.53 -6.77
N ALA A 269 20.32 -9.45 -5.80
CA ALA A 269 21.36 -10.47 -5.63
C ALA A 269 21.31 -11.47 -6.79
N TYR A 270 20.12 -11.96 -7.13
CA TYR A 270 19.91 -12.88 -8.25
C TYR A 270 20.43 -12.31 -9.58
N PHE A 271 20.21 -11.03 -9.86
CA PHE A 271 20.75 -10.38 -11.07
C PHE A 271 22.28 -10.33 -11.10
N ARG A 272 22.88 -10.22 -9.93
CA ARG A 272 24.35 -10.29 -9.83
C ARG A 272 24.86 -11.72 -10.03
N ASP A 273 24.15 -12.72 -9.55
CA ASP A 273 24.46 -14.14 -9.79
C ASP A 273 24.35 -14.48 -11.29
N LEU A 274 23.49 -13.80 -12.04
CA LEU A 274 23.42 -13.87 -13.50
C LEU A 274 24.53 -13.10 -14.24
N GLY A 275 25.51 -12.54 -13.51
CA GLY A 275 26.70 -11.86 -14.07
C GLY A 275 26.53 -10.37 -14.35
N LEU A 276 25.44 -9.73 -13.92
CA LEU A 276 25.29 -8.28 -14.08
C LEU A 276 26.20 -7.51 -13.10
N GLY A 277 26.81 -6.43 -13.58
CA GLY A 277 27.48 -5.47 -12.73
C GLY A 277 26.52 -4.81 -11.72
N ALA A 278 27.04 -4.34 -10.59
CA ALA A 278 26.24 -3.77 -9.50
C ALA A 278 25.31 -2.63 -9.97
N THR A 279 25.83 -1.73 -10.82
CA THR A 279 25.06 -0.60 -11.37
C THR A 279 23.92 -1.08 -12.25
N SER A 280 24.17 -2.04 -13.16
CA SER A 280 23.15 -2.58 -14.05
C SER A 280 22.04 -3.32 -13.28
N ALA A 281 22.41 -4.08 -12.24
CA ALA A 281 21.45 -4.74 -11.37
C ALA A 281 20.58 -3.74 -10.60
N ALA A 282 21.17 -2.66 -10.07
CA ALA A 282 20.43 -1.60 -9.40
C ALA A 282 19.49 -0.84 -10.35
N LEU A 283 19.95 -0.54 -11.56
CA LEU A 283 19.10 0.09 -12.60
C LEU A 283 17.92 -0.82 -12.98
N ALA A 284 18.17 -2.12 -13.16
CA ALA A 284 17.11 -3.08 -13.46
C ALA A 284 16.05 -3.08 -12.33
N VAL A 285 16.46 -3.16 -11.06
CA VAL A 285 15.51 -3.05 -9.93
C VAL A 285 14.74 -1.73 -9.96
N SER A 286 15.38 -0.62 -10.33
CA SER A 286 14.73 0.69 -10.43
C SER A 286 13.63 0.72 -11.49
N VAL A 287 13.78 -0.01 -12.60
CA VAL A 287 12.74 -0.16 -13.62
C VAL A 287 11.45 -0.72 -13.03
N SER A 288 11.53 -1.67 -12.09
CA SER A 288 10.33 -2.23 -11.46
C SER A 288 9.50 -1.18 -10.72
N TRP A 289 10.12 -0.19 -10.09
CA TRP A 289 9.41 0.90 -9.42
C TRP A 289 8.70 1.84 -10.40
N ILE A 290 9.37 2.17 -11.52
CA ILE A 290 8.78 3.03 -12.57
C ILE A 290 7.57 2.32 -13.19
N VAL A 291 7.75 1.04 -13.54
CA VAL A 291 6.66 0.24 -14.12
C VAL A 291 5.54 0.01 -13.10
N SER A 292 5.85 -0.17 -11.82
CA SER A 292 4.85 -0.27 -10.76
C SER A 292 4.02 1.01 -10.62
N ALA A 293 4.65 2.18 -10.74
CA ALA A 293 3.94 3.44 -10.72
C ALA A 293 2.87 3.51 -11.83
N ILE A 294 3.28 3.28 -13.07
CA ILE A 294 2.38 3.29 -14.24
C ILE A 294 1.36 2.14 -14.15
N GLY A 295 1.82 0.96 -13.78
CA GLY A 295 1.00 -0.25 -13.64
C GLY A 295 -0.15 -0.08 -12.63
N SER A 296 0.03 0.77 -11.61
CA SER A 296 -1.02 1.08 -10.64
C SER A 296 -2.26 1.71 -11.28
N LEU A 297 -2.07 2.56 -12.29
CA LEU A 297 -3.20 3.13 -13.07
C LEU A 297 -3.87 2.06 -13.93
N VAL A 298 -3.06 1.19 -14.56
CA VAL A 298 -3.58 0.11 -15.40
C VAL A 298 -4.42 -0.86 -14.58
N TRP A 299 -3.93 -1.34 -13.44
CA TRP A 299 -4.69 -2.21 -12.55
C TRP A 299 -5.91 -1.53 -11.96
N GLY A 300 -5.81 -0.23 -11.65
CA GLY A 300 -6.96 0.57 -11.24
C GLY A 300 -8.05 0.62 -12.30
N TRP A 301 -7.67 0.85 -13.56
CA TRP A 301 -8.60 0.83 -14.69
C TRP A 301 -9.20 -0.56 -14.93
N VAL A 302 -8.40 -1.62 -14.83
CA VAL A 302 -8.86 -3.02 -14.96
C VAL A 302 -9.90 -3.36 -13.90
N THR A 303 -9.64 -3.01 -12.64
CA THR A 303 -10.58 -3.30 -11.52
C THR A 303 -11.90 -2.53 -11.60
N ASP A 304 -11.93 -1.40 -12.32
CA ASP A 304 -13.18 -0.68 -12.60
C ASP A 304 -14.00 -1.29 -13.76
N ARG A 305 -13.36 -2.09 -14.63
CA ARG A 305 -13.96 -2.61 -15.87
C ARG A 305 -14.44 -4.06 -15.78
N ILE A 306 -13.74 -4.87 -14.99
CA ILE A 306 -14.06 -6.29 -14.82
C ILE A 306 -14.30 -6.58 -13.34
N SER A 307 -15.03 -7.67 -13.07
CA SER A 307 -15.22 -8.13 -11.69
C SER A 307 -13.86 -8.32 -11.01
N VAL A 308 -13.69 -7.73 -9.83
CA VAL A 308 -12.43 -7.68 -9.10
C VAL A 308 -11.83 -9.06 -8.81
N ARG A 309 -12.64 -10.13 -8.72
CA ARG A 309 -12.16 -11.52 -8.61
C ARG A 309 -11.39 -11.97 -9.83
N TYR A 310 -11.83 -11.56 -11.03
CA TYR A 310 -11.11 -11.88 -12.29
C TYR A 310 -9.84 -11.04 -12.41
N ALA A 311 -9.87 -9.78 -11.96
CA ALA A 311 -8.67 -8.97 -11.88
C ALA A 311 -7.65 -9.60 -10.92
N TYR A 312 -8.09 -10.13 -9.78
CA TYR A 312 -7.22 -10.79 -8.80
C TYR A 312 -6.67 -12.13 -9.34
N CYS A 313 -7.52 -12.93 -10.00
CA CYS A 313 -7.07 -14.13 -10.75
C CYS A 313 -5.99 -13.77 -11.77
N GLY A 314 -6.25 -12.78 -12.63
CA GLY A 314 -5.31 -12.30 -13.64
C GLY A 314 -3.99 -11.80 -13.05
N MET A 315 -4.05 -11.10 -11.92
CA MET A 315 -2.85 -10.64 -11.18
C MET A 315 -1.99 -11.82 -10.74
N PHE A 316 -2.59 -12.87 -10.17
CA PHE A 316 -1.85 -14.07 -9.75
C PHE A 316 -1.30 -14.86 -10.94
N LEU A 317 -2.06 -14.97 -12.07
CA LEU A 317 -1.55 -15.57 -13.30
C LEU A 317 -0.35 -14.78 -13.82
N PHE A 318 -0.44 -13.46 -13.79
CA PHE A 318 0.66 -12.60 -14.20
C PHE A 318 1.87 -12.74 -13.26
N GLN A 319 1.65 -12.90 -11.96
CA GLN A 319 2.71 -13.16 -10.98
C GLN A 319 3.40 -14.50 -11.26
N ALA A 320 2.63 -15.57 -11.55
CA ALA A 320 3.20 -16.86 -11.92
C ALA A 320 4.01 -16.77 -13.22
N GLY A 321 3.49 -16.13 -14.26
CA GLY A 321 4.17 -15.91 -15.53
C GLY A 321 5.43 -15.06 -15.42
N SER A 322 5.39 -13.98 -14.62
CA SER A 322 6.53 -13.13 -14.33
C SER A 322 7.63 -13.90 -13.58
N THR A 323 7.27 -14.74 -12.60
CA THR A 323 8.21 -15.59 -11.88
C THR A 323 8.80 -16.67 -12.77
N LEU A 324 7.98 -17.27 -13.64
CA LEU A 324 8.45 -18.23 -14.62
C LEU A 324 9.45 -17.59 -15.60
N TYR A 325 9.14 -16.40 -16.10
CA TYR A 325 10.08 -15.64 -16.94
C TYR A 325 11.39 -15.33 -16.19
N LEU A 326 11.30 -14.92 -14.92
CA LEU A 326 12.46 -14.64 -14.08
C LEU A 326 13.37 -15.87 -13.94
N MET A 327 12.78 -17.07 -13.78
CA MET A 327 13.51 -18.33 -13.64
C MET A 327 14.39 -18.68 -14.88
N PHE A 328 13.90 -18.33 -16.08
CA PHE A 328 14.62 -18.60 -17.33
C PHE A 328 15.30 -17.36 -17.92
N THR A 329 15.37 -16.28 -17.17
CA THR A 329 15.93 -15.03 -17.69
C THR A 329 17.44 -15.11 -17.82
N GLY A 330 17.98 -14.52 -18.87
CA GLY A 330 19.41 -14.40 -19.13
C GLY A 330 19.76 -13.15 -19.91
N GLY A 331 20.99 -12.69 -19.73
CA GLY A 331 21.48 -11.49 -20.39
C GLY A 331 20.84 -10.19 -19.87
N THR A 332 21.43 -9.06 -20.20
CA THR A 332 21.03 -7.76 -19.67
C THR A 332 19.58 -7.40 -20.04
N ALA A 333 19.20 -7.54 -21.32
CA ALA A 333 17.86 -7.21 -21.77
C ALA A 333 16.76 -8.06 -21.09
N GLY A 334 17.02 -9.37 -20.89
CA GLY A 334 16.11 -10.27 -20.19
C GLY A 334 15.87 -9.85 -18.75
N VAL A 335 16.93 -9.46 -18.03
CA VAL A 335 16.85 -8.97 -16.65
C VAL A 335 16.02 -7.69 -16.54
N PHE A 336 16.20 -6.74 -17.45
CA PHE A 336 15.39 -5.52 -17.47
C PHE A 336 13.91 -5.81 -17.73
N LEU A 337 13.61 -6.75 -18.62
CA LEU A 337 12.22 -7.20 -18.88
C LEU A 337 11.65 -7.93 -17.66
N ALA A 338 12.40 -8.80 -16.99
CA ALA A 338 11.97 -9.46 -15.76
C ALA A 338 11.60 -8.43 -14.67
N SER A 339 12.43 -7.39 -14.52
CA SER A 339 12.15 -6.28 -13.60
C SER A 339 10.89 -5.51 -13.96
N ALA A 340 10.66 -5.24 -15.24
CA ALA A 340 9.45 -4.59 -15.71
C ALA A 340 8.20 -5.45 -15.43
N LEU A 341 8.24 -6.74 -15.70
CA LEU A 341 7.15 -7.67 -15.40
C LEU A 341 6.87 -7.73 -13.89
N PHE A 342 7.93 -7.79 -13.06
CA PHE A 342 7.79 -7.71 -11.62
C PHE A 342 7.15 -6.39 -11.15
N GLY A 343 7.47 -5.27 -11.82
CA GLY A 343 6.84 -3.97 -11.56
C GLY A 343 5.33 -3.99 -11.79
N VAL A 344 4.85 -4.66 -12.84
CA VAL A 344 3.41 -4.83 -13.09
C VAL A 344 2.76 -5.65 -11.97
N VAL A 345 3.41 -6.72 -11.50
CA VAL A 345 2.94 -7.53 -10.35
C VAL A 345 2.86 -6.66 -9.10
N SER A 346 3.90 -5.87 -8.83
CA SER A 346 3.97 -4.97 -7.68
C SER A 346 2.79 -3.98 -7.64
N ALA A 347 2.46 -3.41 -8.77
CA ALA A 347 1.30 -2.53 -8.93
C ALA A 347 -0.01 -3.24 -8.59
N GLY A 348 -0.22 -4.42 -9.15
CA GLY A 348 -1.42 -5.25 -8.91
C GLY A 348 -1.57 -5.64 -7.45
N SER A 349 -0.48 -6.03 -6.81
CA SER A 349 -0.45 -6.43 -5.39
C SER A 349 -0.89 -5.30 -4.44
N ASN A 350 -0.69 -4.04 -4.80
CA ASN A 350 -1.15 -2.90 -4.02
C ASN A 350 -2.61 -2.52 -4.33
N VAL A 351 -2.98 -2.48 -5.61
CA VAL A 351 -4.27 -1.95 -6.07
C VAL A 351 -5.40 -2.97 -5.88
N VAL A 352 -5.24 -4.19 -6.39
CA VAL A 352 -6.35 -5.18 -6.46
C VAL A 352 -6.87 -5.59 -5.08
N PRO A 353 -6.02 -5.90 -4.08
CA PRO A 353 -6.51 -6.19 -2.73
C PRO A 353 -7.20 -5.00 -2.07
N SER A 354 -6.77 -3.77 -2.39
CA SER A 354 -7.39 -2.56 -1.85
C SER A 354 -8.81 -2.35 -2.37
N VAL A 355 -9.07 -2.71 -3.63
CA VAL A 355 -10.39 -2.60 -4.27
C VAL A 355 -11.32 -3.72 -3.81
N ILE A 356 -10.83 -4.99 -3.72
CA ILE A 356 -11.69 -6.14 -3.46
C ILE A 356 -12.36 -6.09 -2.08
N TYR A 357 -11.64 -5.64 -1.04
CA TYR A 357 -12.23 -5.49 0.29
C TYR A 357 -13.38 -4.49 0.29
N ALA A 358 -13.21 -3.35 -0.40
CA ALA A 358 -14.24 -2.34 -0.48
C ALA A 358 -15.46 -2.79 -1.30
N ASN A 359 -15.23 -3.55 -2.40
CA ASN A 359 -16.31 -4.06 -3.24
C ASN A 359 -17.11 -5.20 -2.57
N TYR A 360 -16.49 -5.97 -1.68
CA TYR A 360 -17.12 -7.14 -1.06
C TYR A 360 -17.77 -6.83 0.29
N PHE A 361 -17.23 -5.87 1.03
CA PHE A 361 -17.67 -5.58 2.39
C PHE A 361 -18.23 -4.17 2.58
N GLY A 362 -18.27 -3.36 1.51
CA GLY A 362 -18.81 -2.00 1.56
C GLY A 362 -17.92 -1.00 2.28
N ARG A 363 -18.49 0.16 2.64
CA ARG A 363 -17.75 1.34 3.11
C ARG A 363 -17.77 1.57 4.62
N SER A 364 -18.72 1.00 5.37
CA SER A 364 -19.00 1.38 6.77
C SER A 364 -17.93 0.94 7.77
N SER A 365 -17.47 -0.33 7.69
CA SER A 365 -16.45 -0.90 8.58
C SER A 365 -15.17 -1.27 7.82
N LEU A 366 -14.89 -0.58 6.73
CA LEU A 366 -13.78 -0.92 5.81
C LEU A 366 -12.41 -0.81 6.48
N GLY A 367 -12.23 0.15 7.39
CA GLY A 367 -10.99 0.32 8.15
C GLY A 367 -10.67 -0.91 9.00
N LYS A 368 -11.64 -1.40 9.79
CA LYS A 368 -11.49 -2.59 10.64
C LYS A 368 -11.24 -3.85 9.81
N ILE A 369 -12.03 -4.04 8.73
CA ILE A 369 -11.95 -5.21 7.85
C ILE A 369 -10.59 -5.23 7.15
N ARG A 370 -10.13 -4.11 6.63
CA ARG A 370 -8.81 -4.00 6.01
C ARG A 370 -7.67 -4.11 7.01
N GLY A 371 -7.82 -3.51 8.20
CA GLY A 371 -6.81 -3.59 9.26
C GLY A 371 -6.55 -5.04 9.69
N LEU A 372 -7.59 -5.86 9.79
CA LEU A 372 -7.44 -7.29 10.05
C LEU A 372 -6.93 -8.05 8.81
N GLY A 373 -7.37 -7.66 7.62
CA GLY A 373 -6.88 -8.23 6.35
C GLY A 373 -5.38 -8.02 6.12
N GLU A 374 -4.85 -6.88 6.58
CA GLU A 374 -3.43 -6.53 6.48
C GLU A 374 -2.51 -7.48 7.25
N VAL A 375 -3.04 -8.17 8.26
CA VAL A 375 -2.29 -9.20 9.03
C VAL A 375 -1.75 -10.29 8.08
N GLY A 376 -2.56 -10.77 7.13
CA GLY A 376 -2.09 -11.74 6.12
C GLY A 376 -0.95 -11.19 5.27
N VAL A 377 -1.09 -9.98 4.79
CA VAL A 377 -0.06 -9.27 4.00
C VAL A 377 1.25 -9.15 4.78
N LEU A 378 1.19 -8.69 6.03
CA LEU A 378 2.37 -8.48 6.88
C LEU A 378 3.07 -9.79 7.24
N LEU A 379 2.31 -10.85 7.51
CA LEU A 379 2.87 -12.19 7.72
C LEU A 379 3.59 -12.69 6.45
N GLY A 380 3.00 -12.53 5.28
CA GLY A 380 3.63 -12.89 4.01
C GLY A 380 4.92 -12.11 3.77
N GLN A 381 4.88 -10.78 3.99
CA GLN A 381 6.06 -9.91 3.86
C GLN A 381 7.20 -10.29 4.80
N GLY A 382 6.88 -10.67 6.03
CA GLY A 382 7.88 -11.00 7.04
C GLY A 382 8.49 -12.38 6.86
N THR A 383 7.68 -13.36 6.48
CA THR A 383 8.13 -14.77 6.40
C THR A 383 8.71 -15.15 5.04
N GLY A 384 8.20 -14.56 3.96
CA GLY A 384 8.58 -14.93 2.60
C GLY A 384 10.08 -14.83 2.32
N PRO A 385 10.71 -13.65 2.49
CA PRO A 385 12.15 -13.49 2.22
C PRO A 385 13.04 -14.38 3.09
N VAL A 386 12.64 -14.62 4.34
CA VAL A 386 13.39 -15.48 5.26
C VAL A 386 13.36 -16.93 4.80
N ILE A 387 12.18 -17.43 4.44
CA ILE A 387 12.02 -18.81 3.95
C ILE A 387 12.76 -18.97 2.62
N ALA A 388 12.67 -18.00 1.71
CA ALA A 388 13.41 -18.00 0.46
C ALA A 388 14.95 -18.03 0.70
N GLY A 389 15.43 -17.23 1.65
CA GLY A 389 16.86 -17.21 2.00
C GLY A 389 17.34 -18.54 2.61
N VAL A 390 16.54 -19.18 3.47
CA VAL A 390 16.85 -20.50 4.03
C VAL A 390 16.89 -21.57 2.93
N LEU A 391 15.88 -21.59 2.06
CA LEU A 391 15.84 -22.54 0.93
C LEU A 391 17.04 -22.35 -0.01
N PHE A 392 17.40 -21.10 -0.31
CA PHE A 392 18.60 -20.79 -1.09
C PHE A 392 19.87 -21.34 -0.43
N SER A 393 20.03 -21.15 0.89
CA SER A 393 21.19 -21.63 1.63
C SER A 393 21.29 -23.16 1.66
N LEU A 394 20.15 -23.86 1.64
CA LEU A 394 20.11 -25.33 1.64
C LEU A 394 20.34 -25.93 0.26
N GLN A 395 19.95 -25.26 -0.82
CA GLN A 395 19.93 -25.83 -2.17
C GLN A 395 20.98 -25.21 -3.11
N GLY A 396 21.56 -24.07 -2.75
CA GLY A 396 22.55 -23.36 -3.55
C GLY A 396 22.00 -22.66 -4.79
N GLY A 397 20.66 -22.49 -4.89
CA GLY A 397 20.02 -21.86 -6.05
C GLY A 397 18.59 -21.41 -5.81
N TYR A 398 18.01 -20.68 -6.76
CA TYR A 398 16.65 -20.12 -6.69
C TYR A 398 15.60 -21.00 -7.38
N ASP A 399 15.96 -22.05 -8.13
CA ASP A 399 15.03 -22.80 -8.99
C ASP A 399 13.83 -23.38 -8.24
N THR A 400 14.09 -24.10 -7.14
CA THR A 400 13.02 -24.67 -6.32
C THR A 400 12.13 -23.58 -5.70
N ILE A 401 12.75 -22.44 -5.30
CA ILE A 401 12.04 -21.31 -4.74
C ILE A 401 11.06 -20.74 -5.76
N PHE A 402 11.51 -20.54 -7.00
CA PHE A 402 10.66 -20.04 -8.08
C PHE A 402 9.54 -21.02 -8.43
N VAL A 403 9.82 -22.33 -8.45
CA VAL A 403 8.77 -23.35 -8.66
C VAL A 403 7.71 -23.27 -7.55
N VAL A 404 8.10 -23.18 -6.28
CA VAL A 404 7.15 -23.00 -5.17
C VAL A 404 6.32 -21.74 -5.34
N PHE A 405 6.94 -20.63 -5.74
CA PHE A 405 6.23 -19.36 -5.95
C PHE A 405 5.23 -19.44 -7.11
N ILE A 406 5.59 -20.11 -8.21
CA ILE A 406 4.70 -20.34 -9.35
C ILE A 406 3.51 -21.17 -8.92
N VAL A 407 3.72 -22.28 -8.22
CA VAL A 407 2.65 -23.14 -7.72
C VAL A 407 1.71 -22.43 -6.78
N LEU A 408 2.26 -21.63 -5.83
CA LEU A 408 1.45 -20.81 -4.92
C LEU A 408 0.63 -19.76 -5.70
N ALA A 409 1.22 -19.08 -6.66
CA ALA A 409 0.52 -18.06 -7.45
C ALA A 409 -0.59 -18.69 -8.31
N LEU A 410 -0.34 -19.83 -8.95
CA LEU A 410 -1.35 -20.58 -9.72
C LEU A 410 -2.48 -21.08 -8.80
N GLY A 411 -2.15 -21.61 -7.63
CA GLY A 411 -3.14 -22.02 -6.61
C GLY A 411 -4.02 -20.84 -6.18
N CYS A 412 -3.42 -19.68 -5.89
CA CYS A 412 -4.16 -18.46 -5.54
C CYS A 412 -4.99 -17.92 -6.71
N SER A 413 -4.55 -18.06 -7.95
CA SER A 413 -5.34 -17.73 -9.12
C SER A 413 -6.65 -18.52 -9.18
N LEU A 414 -6.59 -19.84 -8.95
CA LEU A 414 -7.78 -20.70 -8.86
C LEU A 414 -8.68 -20.35 -7.65
N LEU A 415 -8.06 -20.04 -6.51
CA LEU A 415 -8.79 -19.60 -5.32
C LEU A 415 -9.50 -18.25 -5.53
N ALA A 416 -8.89 -17.34 -6.30
CA ALA A 416 -9.50 -16.06 -6.63
C ALA A 416 -10.83 -16.22 -7.39
N LEU A 417 -10.95 -17.22 -8.27
CA LEU A 417 -12.21 -17.51 -8.95
C LEU A 417 -13.31 -17.97 -7.99
N LYS A 418 -12.95 -18.60 -6.88
CA LYS A 418 -13.88 -19.02 -5.82
C LYS A 418 -14.24 -17.89 -4.87
N ALA A 419 -13.44 -16.83 -4.78
CA ALA A 419 -13.67 -15.68 -3.93
C ALA A 419 -14.84 -14.84 -4.49
N ARG A 420 -16.06 -15.26 -4.22
CA ARG A 420 -17.30 -14.55 -4.56
C ARG A 420 -17.64 -13.54 -3.47
N PRO A 421 -18.36 -12.44 -3.81
CA PRO A 421 -18.95 -11.57 -2.79
C PRO A 421 -19.73 -12.43 -1.78
N PRO A 422 -19.53 -12.22 -0.47
CA PRO A 422 -20.25 -13.00 0.53
C PRO A 422 -21.74 -12.64 0.48
N ALA A 423 -22.63 -13.66 0.48
CA ALA A 423 -24.04 -13.46 0.58
C ALA A 423 -24.43 -13.38 2.07
N ARG A 424 -25.28 -12.39 2.42
CA ARG A 424 -25.93 -12.39 3.74
C ARG A 424 -26.92 -13.55 3.82
N ALA A 425 -26.90 -14.26 4.94
CA ALA A 425 -28.01 -15.16 5.24
C ALA A 425 -29.32 -14.35 5.28
N PRO A 426 -30.41 -14.82 4.66
CA PRO A 426 -31.68 -14.13 4.75
C PRO A 426 -32.02 -13.93 6.23
N VAL A 427 -32.28 -12.69 6.62
CA VAL A 427 -32.80 -12.38 7.96
C VAL A 427 -34.17 -13.05 7.99
N LEU A 428 -34.27 -14.23 8.61
CA LEU A 428 -35.56 -14.80 8.98
C LEU A 428 -36.18 -13.81 9.96
N ASN A 429 -37.10 -12.98 9.45
CA ASN A 429 -37.93 -12.15 10.31
C ASN A 429 -38.66 -13.08 11.29
N ALA A 430 -38.22 -13.08 12.53
CA ALA A 430 -38.88 -13.74 13.66
C ALA A 430 -39.90 -12.80 14.27
#